data_7f827454cd1c86bb8523bbbf584d4d38
#
_entry.id   7f827454cd1c86bb8523bbbf584d4d38
#
_cell.length_a   1.000
_cell.length_b   1.000
_cell.length_c   1.000
_cell.angle_alpha   90.00
_cell.angle_beta   90.00
_cell.angle_gamma   90.00
#
_symmetry.space_group_name_H-M   'P 1'
#
loop_
_entity.id
_entity.type
_entity.pdbx_description
1 polymer ?
#
loop_
_entity_poly.entity_id
_entity_poly.type
_entity_poly.pdbx_seq_one_letter_code
_entity_poly.pdbx_strand_id
1 'polypeptide(L)'
;MTKAFNLPLISTDVNPNIIIWLAVLDALLLLVVFIMVIHFHVTKSPKVKVNNDEWFIALGGKENVKEINAVGSRLSLNLADKDAIDREKLKTLGVSSVVTMSNKVTLVIEGKAEKIAETLKQSL
;
A
#
# COMPACT_ATOMS: atom_id res chain seq x y z
N MET A 1 -18.78 -50.68 -50.44
CA MET A 1 -19.78 -50.40 -49.41
C MET A 1 -19.17 -49.46 -48.38
N THR A 2 -19.43 -48.19 -48.53
CA THR A 2 -18.99 -47.19 -47.53
C THR A 2 -19.97 -47.21 -46.37
N LYS A 3 -19.57 -47.73 -45.26
CA LYS A 3 -20.29 -47.52 -44.01
C LYS A 3 -20.18 -46.07 -43.64
N ALA A 4 -21.30 -45.34 -43.75
CA ALA A 4 -21.41 -44.01 -43.21
C ALA A 4 -21.10 -44.08 -41.70
N PHE A 5 -20.04 -43.44 -41.28
CA PHE A 5 -19.67 -43.30 -39.89
C PHE A 5 -20.65 -42.30 -39.26
N ASN A 6 -21.76 -42.79 -38.72
CA ASN A 6 -22.67 -42.00 -37.93
C ASN A 6 -21.99 -41.69 -36.59
N LEU A 7 -21.22 -40.62 -36.57
CA LEU A 7 -20.88 -39.98 -35.31
C LEU A 7 -22.20 -39.61 -34.63
N PRO A 8 -22.44 -40.07 -33.39
CA PRO A 8 -23.57 -39.53 -32.64
C PRO A 8 -23.36 -38.03 -32.58
N LEU A 9 -24.19 -37.27 -33.28
CA LEU A 9 -24.38 -35.88 -32.99
C LEU A 9 -24.76 -35.82 -31.52
N ILE A 10 -23.84 -35.37 -30.70
CA ILE A 10 -24.15 -35.00 -29.33
C ILE A 10 -25.12 -33.86 -29.52
N SER A 11 -26.41 -34.19 -29.53
CA SER A 11 -27.43 -33.18 -29.38
C SER A 11 -27.23 -32.60 -27.98
N THR A 12 -26.53 -31.51 -27.95
CA THR A 12 -26.48 -30.70 -26.74
C THR A 12 -27.83 -30.05 -26.58
N ASP A 13 -28.82 -30.84 -26.20
CA ASP A 13 -30.05 -30.33 -25.60
C ASP A 13 -29.67 -29.79 -24.21
N VAL A 14 -28.78 -28.78 -24.24
CA VAL A 14 -28.42 -28.05 -23.03
C VAL A 14 -29.59 -27.18 -22.70
N ASN A 15 -30.27 -27.52 -21.61
CA ASN A 15 -31.35 -26.71 -21.06
C ASN A 15 -30.83 -25.25 -20.96
N PRO A 16 -31.49 -24.29 -21.62
CA PRO A 16 -31.03 -22.90 -21.64
C PRO A 16 -30.81 -22.32 -20.23
N ASN A 17 -31.53 -22.84 -19.25
CA ASN A 17 -31.33 -22.47 -17.85
C ASN A 17 -29.96 -22.85 -17.31
N ILE A 18 -29.41 -23.99 -17.74
CA ILE A 18 -28.07 -24.44 -17.33
C ILE A 18 -26.99 -23.51 -17.88
N ILE A 19 -27.15 -23.06 -19.14
CA ILE A 19 -26.21 -22.13 -19.79
C ILE A 19 -26.20 -20.80 -19.00
N ILE A 20 -27.36 -20.29 -18.62
CA ILE A 20 -27.50 -19.07 -17.83
C ILE A 20 -26.83 -19.22 -16.46
N TRP A 21 -27.04 -20.33 -15.77
CA TRP A 21 -26.42 -20.60 -14.47
C TRP A 21 -24.90 -20.73 -14.57
N LEU A 22 -24.39 -21.38 -15.61
CA LEU A 22 -22.95 -21.48 -15.87
C LEU A 22 -22.34 -20.10 -16.16
N ALA A 23 -23.02 -19.27 -16.94
CA ALA A 23 -22.56 -17.89 -17.23
C ALA A 23 -22.55 -17.03 -15.95
N VAL A 24 -23.54 -17.17 -15.09
CA VAL A 24 -23.59 -16.45 -13.80
C VAL A 24 -22.46 -16.91 -12.88
N LEU A 25 -22.20 -18.22 -12.84
CA LEU A 25 -21.12 -18.78 -12.03
C LEU A 25 -19.74 -18.28 -12.49
N ASP A 26 -19.52 -18.24 -13.81
CA ASP A 26 -18.27 -17.74 -14.41
C ASP A 26 -18.07 -16.24 -14.14
N ALA A 27 -19.12 -15.44 -14.31
CA ALA A 27 -19.10 -14.01 -13.98
C ALA A 27 -18.80 -13.75 -12.50
N LEU A 28 -19.37 -14.55 -11.61
CA LEU A 28 -19.10 -14.46 -10.16
C LEU A 28 -17.65 -14.81 -9.83
N LEU A 29 -17.11 -15.85 -10.46
CA LEU A 29 -15.73 -16.27 -10.28
C LEU A 29 -14.76 -15.19 -10.76
N LEU A 30 -15.00 -14.60 -11.93
CA LEU A 30 -14.19 -13.48 -12.45
C LEU A 30 -14.23 -12.27 -11.51
N LEU A 31 -15.40 -11.97 -10.94
CA LEU A 31 -15.54 -10.87 -10.00
C LEU A 31 -14.75 -11.12 -8.71
N VAL A 32 -14.77 -12.33 -8.18
CA VAL A 32 -13.98 -12.72 -7.00
C VAL A 32 -12.47 -12.60 -7.28
N VAL A 33 -12.03 -13.11 -8.44
CA VAL A 33 -10.63 -13.00 -8.86
C VAL A 33 -10.23 -11.54 -9.01
N PHE A 34 -11.07 -10.71 -9.60
CA PHE A 34 -10.83 -9.27 -9.77
C PHE A 34 -10.70 -8.55 -8.43
N ILE A 35 -11.60 -8.81 -7.49
CA ILE A 35 -11.52 -8.27 -6.13
C ILE A 35 -10.24 -8.75 -5.43
N MET A 36 -9.90 -10.03 -5.57
CA MET A 36 -8.68 -10.61 -4.99
C MET A 36 -7.43 -9.95 -5.55
N VAL A 37 -7.36 -9.71 -6.87
CA VAL A 37 -6.24 -9.04 -7.52
C VAL A 37 -6.12 -7.60 -7.03
N ILE A 38 -7.23 -6.84 -6.97
CA ILE A 38 -7.21 -5.47 -6.44
C ILE A 38 -6.75 -5.48 -4.99
N HIS A 39 -7.28 -6.37 -4.16
CA HIS A 39 -6.90 -6.46 -2.76
C HIS A 39 -5.41 -6.78 -2.59
N PHE A 40 -4.87 -7.66 -3.44
CA PHE A 40 -3.45 -8.02 -3.43
C PHE A 40 -2.55 -6.89 -3.95
N HIS A 41 -3.02 -6.10 -4.92
CA HIS A 41 -2.28 -4.94 -5.43
C HIS A 41 -2.30 -3.76 -4.46
N VAL A 42 -3.43 -3.52 -3.79
CA VAL A 42 -3.56 -2.41 -2.82
C VAL A 42 -2.79 -2.70 -1.53
N THR A 43 -2.65 -3.98 -1.13
CA THR A 43 -1.94 -4.36 0.10
C THR A 43 -0.42 -4.47 -0.06
N LYS A 44 0.11 -4.40 -1.28
CA LYS A 44 1.56 -4.25 -1.47
C LYS A 44 1.98 -2.79 -1.28
N SER A 45 1.79 -2.30 -0.06
CA SER A 45 2.56 -1.13 0.37
C SER A 45 4.05 -1.49 0.25
N PRO A 46 4.86 -0.68 -0.41
CA PRO A 46 6.30 -0.91 -0.43
C PRO A 46 6.76 -1.08 1.01
N LYS A 47 7.47 -2.14 1.31
CA LYS A 47 8.14 -2.31 2.60
C LYS A 47 9.15 -1.17 2.68
N VAL A 48 8.76 -0.07 3.32
CA VAL A 48 9.71 0.97 3.68
C VAL A 48 10.67 0.30 4.64
N LYS A 49 11.88 0.02 4.16
CA LYS A 49 12.99 -0.27 5.05
C LYS A 49 13.20 1.02 5.83
N VAL A 50 12.79 1.01 7.10
CA VAL A 50 13.07 2.13 7.98
C VAL A 50 14.56 2.09 8.28
N ASN A 51 15.33 2.80 7.48
CA ASN A 51 16.73 3.05 7.77
C ASN A 51 16.78 4.28 8.67
N ASN A 52 16.95 4.07 9.97
CA ASN A 52 16.95 5.14 10.96
C ASN A 52 17.94 6.23 10.65
N ASP A 53 19.11 5.87 10.13
CA ASP A 53 20.17 6.82 9.82
C ASP A 53 19.75 7.80 8.71
N GLU A 54 19.10 7.29 7.66
CA GLU A 54 18.59 8.14 6.58
C GLU A 54 17.49 9.09 7.07
N TRP A 55 16.62 8.63 7.96
CA TRP A 55 15.60 9.48 8.56
C TRP A 55 16.20 10.60 9.41
N PHE A 56 17.18 10.27 10.26
CA PHE A 56 17.85 11.29 11.08
C PHE A 56 18.62 12.29 10.24
N ILE A 57 19.31 11.85 9.19
CA ILE A 57 20.00 12.74 8.26
C ILE A 57 18.99 13.69 7.60
N ALA A 58 17.86 13.18 7.14
CA ALA A 58 16.80 13.99 6.51
C ALA A 58 16.17 14.99 7.49
N LEU A 59 16.16 14.69 8.78
CA LEU A 59 15.62 15.55 9.84
C LEU A 59 16.68 16.53 10.43
N GLY A 60 17.85 16.59 9.88
CA GLY A 60 18.92 17.49 10.34
C GLY A 60 19.82 16.90 11.41
N GLY A 61 19.78 15.60 11.62
CA GLY A 61 20.57 14.87 12.60
C GLY A 61 19.76 14.43 13.81
N LYS A 62 20.25 13.40 14.49
CA LYS A 62 19.60 12.83 15.68
C LYS A 62 19.42 13.85 16.80
N GLU A 63 20.40 14.73 16.99
CA GLU A 63 20.38 15.78 18.01
C GLU A 63 19.31 16.86 17.77
N ASN A 64 18.88 17.01 16.50
CA ASN A 64 17.84 17.96 16.12
C ASN A 64 16.43 17.50 16.53
N VAL A 65 16.25 16.20 16.71
CA VAL A 65 14.93 15.59 17.06
C VAL A 65 14.77 15.57 18.57
N LYS A 66 13.81 16.33 19.09
CA LYS A 66 13.52 16.42 20.53
C LYS A 66 12.39 15.49 20.95
N GLU A 67 11.35 15.41 20.14
CA GLU A 67 10.16 14.62 20.44
C GLU A 67 9.57 14.04 19.16
N ILE A 68 9.06 12.83 19.24
CA ILE A 68 8.42 12.11 18.14
C ILE A 68 7.08 11.59 18.60
N ASN A 69 6.01 11.96 17.90
CA ASN A 69 4.68 11.43 18.12
C ASN A 69 4.04 11.08 16.79
N ALA A 70 3.28 10.01 16.75
CA ALA A 70 2.53 9.61 15.56
C ALA A 70 1.07 9.35 15.90
N VAL A 71 0.19 9.79 15.02
CA VAL A 71 -1.24 9.50 15.08
C VAL A 71 -1.73 9.25 13.66
N GLY A 72 -2.14 8.01 13.38
CA GLY A 72 -2.58 7.60 12.04
C GLY A 72 -1.48 7.77 11.00
N SER A 73 -1.73 8.58 9.99
CA SER A 73 -0.78 8.89 8.91
C SER A 73 0.14 10.08 9.21
N ARG A 74 0.03 10.69 10.39
CA ARG A 74 0.76 11.91 10.75
C ARG A 74 1.86 11.61 11.74
N LEU A 75 3.08 11.95 11.37
CA LEU A 75 4.26 11.91 12.22
C LEU A 75 4.58 13.34 12.64
N SER A 76 4.39 13.66 13.92
CA SER A 76 4.69 14.98 14.49
C SER A 76 6.03 14.94 15.20
N LEU A 77 6.90 15.85 14.80
CA LEU A 77 8.25 15.98 15.33
C LEU A 77 8.44 17.35 15.95
N ASN A 78 9.04 17.41 17.10
CA ASN A 78 9.53 18.64 17.69
C ASN A 78 11.04 18.73 17.43
N LEU A 79 11.47 19.72 16.68
CA LEU A 79 12.85 19.91 16.25
C LEU A 79 13.49 21.13 16.90
N ALA A 80 14.77 21.06 17.19
CA ALA A 80 15.55 22.21 17.64
C ALA A 80 15.68 23.27 16.52
N ASP A 81 15.95 22.80 15.29
CA ASP A 81 16.01 23.64 14.10
C ASP A 81 15.14 23.03 12.98
N LYS A 82 14.04 23.70 12.67
CA LYS A 82 13.12 23.30 11.61
C LYS A 82 13.69 23.44 10.20
N ASP A 83 14.67 24.33 10.02
CA ASP A 83 15.24 24.65 8.72
C ASP A 83 16.34 23.66 8.30
N ALA A 84 16.81 22.83 9.24
CA ALA A 84 17.77 21.76 8.99
C ALA A 84 17.20 20.54 8.26
N ILE A 85 15.91 20.55 7.93
CA ILE A 85 15.22 19.44 7.26
C ILE A 85 15.54 19.42 5.78
N ASP A 86 15.90 18.26 5.27
CA ASP A 86 15.97 17.98 3.84
C ASP A 86 14.63 17.43 3.32
N ARG A 87 13.82 18.32 2.76
CA ARG A 87 12.48 17.97 2.27
C ARG A 87 12.50 16.98 1.10
N GLU A 88 13.50 17.08 0.24
CA GLU A 88 13.62 16.18 -0.91
C GLU A 88 13.98 14.77 -0.47
N LYS A 89 14.86 14.64 0.50
CA LYS A 89 15.21 13.36 1.09
C LYS A 89 14.03 12.72 1.81
N LEU A 90 13.23 13.51 2.52
CA LEU A 90 11.99 13.04 3.15
C LEU A 90 10.98 12.52 2.12
N LYS A 91 10.86 13.18 0.97
CA LYS A 91 10.00 12.67 -0.12
C LYS A 91 10.48 11.32 -0.64
N THR A 92 11.77 11.12 -0.79
CA THR A 92 12.33 9.81 -1.21
C THR A 92 12.10 8.72 -0.18
N LEU A 93 11.97 9.08 1.10
CA LEU A 93 11.66 8.17 2.20
C LEU A 93 10.16 7.84 2.32
N GLY A 94 9.31 8.44 1.51
CA GLY A 94 7.88 8.16 1.46
C GLY A 94 6.99 9.19 2.15
N VAL A 95 7.52 10.38 2.47
CA VAL A 95 6.74 11.49 3.02
C VAL A 95 5.96 12.17 1.91
N SER A 96 4.63 12.19 2.03
CA SER A 96 3.74 12.83 1.05
C SER A 96 3.67 14.35 1.22
N SER A 97 3.73 14.84 2.45
CA SER A 97 3.62 16.25 2.76
C SER A 97 4.38 16.62 4.03
N VAL A 98 4.92 17.83 4.07
CA VAL A 98 5.64 18.39 5.20
C VAL A 98 4.98 19.70 5.60
N VAL A 99 4.43 19.76 6.82
CA VAL A 99 3.83 20.97 7.40
C VAL A 99 4.68 21.43 8.58
N THR A 100 5.10 22.66 8.54
CA THR A 100 5.97 23.26 9.58
C THR A 100 5.19 24.34 10.33
N MET A 101 5.10 24.20 11.64
CA MET A 101 4.52 25.19 12.54
C MET A 101 5.46 25.47 13.71
N SER A 102 6.00 26.66 13.79
CA SER A 102 7.05 26.98 14.78
C SER A 102 8.18 25.95 14.77
N ASN A 103 8.45 25.26 15.87
CA ASN A 103 9.44 24.20 15.96
C ASN A 103 8.87 22.79 15.72
N LYS A 104 7.55 22.70 15.49
CA LYS A 104 6.87 21.44 15.23
C LYS A 104 6.75 21.20 13.73
N VAL A 105 7.18 20.04 13.31
CA VAL A 105 7.08 19.57 11.94
C VAL A 105 6.17 18.35 11.90
N THR A 106 5.18 18.40 11.04
CA THR A 106 4.26 17.27 10.83
C THR A 106 4.50 16.70 9.43
N LEU A 107 4.88 15.44 9.40
CA LEU A 107 5.08 14.68 8.18
C LEU A 107 3.85 13.79 7.93
N VAL A 108 3.32 13.81 6.73
CA VAL A 108 2.25 12.91 6.33
C VAL A 108 2.87 11.71 5.61
N ILE A 109 2.67 10.52 6.19
CA ILE A 109 3.22 9.25 5.69
C ILE A 109 2.07 8.26 5.62
N GLU A 110 1.72 7.84 4.43
CA GLU A 110 0.61 6.91 4.25
C GLU A 110 0.89 5.54 4.90
N GLY A 111 0.07 5.19 5.89
CA GLY A 111 -0.03 3.84 6.46
C GLY A 111 1.10 3.37 7.36
N LYS A 112 2.14 4.19 7.68
CA LYS A 112 3.33 3.71 8.41
C LYS A 112 3.92 4.69 9.41
N ALA A 113 3.27 5.81 9.67
CA ALA A 113 3.81 6.86 10.53
C ALA A 113 4.08 6.34 11.97
N GLU A 114 3.19 5.51 12.50
CA GLU A 114 3.34 4.93 13.85
C GLU A 114 4.55 4.01 13.94
N LYS A 115 4.74 3.12 12.96
CA LYS A 115 5.88 2.20 12.92
C LYS A 115 7.21 2.95 12.79
N ILE A 116 7.25 3.98 11.97
CA ILE A 116 8.41 4.84 11.81
C ILE A 116 8.71 5.58 13.12
N ALA A 117 7.68 6.13 13.77
CA ALA A 117 7.81 6.79 15.07
C ALA A 117 8.39 5.87 16.15
N GLU A 118 7.88 4.65 16.26
CA GLU A 118 8.40 3.66 17.19
C GLU A 118 9.86 3.32 16.93
N THR A 119 10.20 3.09 15.68
CA THR A 119 11.57 2.74 15.28
C THR A 119 12.55 3.89 15.54
N LEU A 120 12.14 5.12 15.27
CA LEU A 120 12.96 6.31 15.54
C LEU A 120 13.09 6.59 17.05
N LYS A 121 12.02 6.42 17.83
CA LYS A 121 12.07 6.55 19.29
C LYS A 121 13.04 5.58 19.94
N GLN A 122 13.11 4.34 19.46
CA GLN A 122 14.05 3.34 19.97
C GLN A 122 15.51 3.71 19.68
N SER A 123 15.74 4.55 18.69
CA SER A 123 17.08 4.99 18.27
C SER A 123 17.51 6.33 18.89
N LEU A 124 16.60 7.03 19.57
CA LEU A 124 16.91 8.23 20.32
C LEU A 124 17.59 7.89 21.65
#